data_fa3bde021dcf022529a902a0171b11ee
#
_entry.id   fa3bde021dcf022529a902a0171b11ee
#
_cell.length_a   1.000
_cell.length_b   1.000
_cell.length_c   1.000
_cell.angle_alpha   90.00
_cell.angle_beta   90.00
_cell.angle_gamma   90.00
#
_symmetry.space_group_name_H-M   'P 1'
#
loop_
_entity.id
_entity.type
_entity.pdbx_description
1 polymer ?
#
loop_
_entity_poly.entity_id
_entity_poly.type
_entity_poly.pdbx_seq_one_letter_code
_entity_poly.pdbx_strand_id
1 'polypeptide(L)'
;MDLTAENLGVRRGEDFIFMNISFKLSDGEALVLTGRNGSGKSTLLRTVAGLLRPEQGRIKIAGKEIDADMRPSEACHYLGHRNAMKTELTVSENLRFWKDFLGDFSGGAGMAIDEAAEIVGLAGITHLPFGYLSAGQQRRFAMAKLLIAWRPVWILDEPTAALDKAADGMFTDLVKNHLRKGGIVLAATHQPLGLEKAQELQMTGFAGVEAWA
;
A
#
# COMPACT_ATOMS: atom_id res chain seq x y z
N MET A 1 1.48 2.35 17.58
CA MET A 1 1.16 3.41 16.59
C MET A 1 -0.30 3.29 16.19
N ASP A 2 -0.96 4.41 15.90
CA ASP A 2 -2.36 4.44 15.43
C ASP A 2 -2.45 5.19 14.12
N LEU A 3 -3.17 4.64 13.15
CA LEU A 3 -3.60 5.29 11.93
C LEU A 3 -5.09 5.58 12.04
N THR A 4 -5.47 6.85 11.99
CA THR A 4 -6.87 7.28 12.13
C THR A 4 -7.29 8.10 10.91
N ALA A 5 -8.41 7.75 10.33
CA ALA A 5 -9.14 8.53 9.35
C ALA A 5 -10.41 9.07 9.98
N GLU A 6 -10.64 10.37 9.87
CA GLU A 6 -11.80 11.06 10.49
C GLU A 6 -12.61 11.77 9.41
N ASN A 7 -13.82 11.30 9.13
CA ASN A 7 -14.82 11.91 8.23
C ASN A 7 -14.27 12.27 6.84
N LEU A 8 -13.49 11.37 6.25
CA LEU A 8 -12.89 11.61 4.94
C LEU A 8 -13.94 11.73 3.85
N GLY A 9 -13.80 12.77 3.03
CA GLY A 9 -14.57 12.99 1.81
C GLY A 9 -13.64 13.38 0.67
N VAL A 10 -13.87 12.83 -0.53
CA VAL A 10 -13.09 13.13 -1.74
C VAL A 10 -14.03 13.36 -2.91
N ARG A 11 -13.76 14.42 -3.68
CA ARG A 11 -14.50 14.79 -4.90
C ARG A 11 -13.71 14.48 -6.16
N ARG A 12 -14.46 14.27 -7.25
CA ARG A 12 -13.96 14.30 -8.61
C ARG A 12 -14.90 15.16 -9.45
N GLY A 13 -14.46 16.38 -9.80
CA GLY A 13 -15.36 17.39 -10.33
C GLY A 13 -16.34 17.84 -9.25
N GLU A 14 -17.64 17.87 -9.57
CA GLU A 14 -18.68 18.26 -8.63
C GLU A 14 -19.17 17.12 -7.72
N ASP A 15 -18.89 15.87 -8.08
CA ASP A 15 -19.40 14.69 -7.39
C ASP A 15 -18.44 14.16 -6.32
N PHE A 16 -19.00 13.76 -5.17
CA PHE A 16 -18.24 13.03 -4.16
C PHE A 16 -18.05 11.56 -4.59
N ILE A 17 -16.80 11.09 -4.62
CA ILE A 17 -16.48 9.67 -4.80
C ILE A 17 -16.89 8.89 -3.54
N PHE A 18 -16.64 9.48 -2.37
CA PHE A 18 -17.12 9.00 -1.07
C PHE A 18 -17.15 10.15 -0.06
N MET A 19 -17.93 9.98 1.01
CA MET A 19 -18.03 10.89 2.15
C MET A 19 -18.11 10.10 3.46
N ASN A 20 -17.79 10.81 4.56
CA ASN A 20 -17.98 10.31 5.93
C ASN A 20 -17.25 8.99 6.22
N ILE A 21 -16.12 8.73 5.55
CA ILE A 21 -15.32 7.54 5.83
C ILE A 21 -14.47 7.78 7.08
N SER A 22 -14.69 6.96 8.09
CA SER A 22 -13.92 6.99 9.34
C SER A 22 -13.51 5.58 9.73
N PHE A 23 -12.25 5.41 10.14
CA PHE A 23 -11.73 4.17 10.70
C PHE A 23 -10.51 4.45 11.58
N LYS A 24 -10.17 3.48 12.42
CA LYS A 24 -8.96 3.47 13.22
C LYS A 24 -8.29 2.11 13.14
N LEU A 25 -6.97 2.10 12.96
CA LEU A 25 -6.13 0.92 12.99
C LEU A 25 -4.96 1.14 13.94
N SER A 26 -4.65 0.13 14.72
CA SER A 26 -3.51 0.08 15.63
C SER A 26 -2.45 -0.90 15.15
N ASP A 27 -1.32 -0.95 15.84
CA ASP A 27 -0.22 -1.88 15.55
C ASP A 27 -0.71 -3.32 15.34
N GLY A 28 -0.28 -3.93 14.25
CA GLY A 28 -0.63 -5.30 13.88
C GLY A 28 -2.01 -5.47 13.25
N GLU A 29 -2.76 -4.39 13.01
CA GLU A 29 -4.09 -4.45 12.42
C GLU A 29 -4.09 -4.23 10.91
N ALA A 30 -5.09 -4.81 10.26
CA ALA A 30 -5.33 -4.66 8.84
C ALA A 30 -6.77 -4.23 8.55
N LEU A 31 -6.94 -3.42 7.48
CA LEU A 31 -8.23 -3.05 6.90
C LEU A 31 -8.28 -3.50 5.44
N VAL A 32 -9.29 -4.28 5.08
CA VAL A 32 -9.57 -4.68 3.70
C VAL A 32 -10.74 -3.87 3.15
N LEU A 33 -10.48 -3.18 2.04
CA LEU A 33 -11.50 -2.43 1.31
C LEU A 33 -12.17 -3.36 0.30
N THR A 34 -13.46 -3.52 0.41
CA THR A 34 -14.30 -4.27 -0.53
C THR A 34 -15.22 -3.35 -1.32
N GLY A 35 -15.85 -3.86 -2.36
CA GLY A 35 -16.78 -3.11 -3.19
C GLY A 35 -16.49 -3.20 -4.68
N ARG A 36 -17.43 -2.74 -5.51
CA ARG A 36 -17.39 -2.81 -6.99
C ARG A 36 -16.19 -2.03 -7.55
N ASN A 37 -15.79 -2.36 -8.77
CA ASN A 37 -14.83 -1.53 -9.50
C ASN A 37 -15.41 -0.12 -9.69
N GLY A 38 -14.55 0.90 -9.49
CA GLY A 38 -15.00 2.29 -9.52
C GLY A 38 -15.64 2.81 -8.22
N SER A 39 -15.78 1.99 -7.16
CA SER A 39 -16.38 2.43 -5.88
C SER A 39 -15.50 3.38 -5.05
N GLY A 40 -14.30 3.74 -5.51
CA GLY A 40 -13.43 4.67 -4.80
C GLY A 40 -12.33 4.04 -3.95
N LYS A 41 -12.16 2.69 -3.94
CA LYS A 41 -11.12 1.99 -3.16
C LYS A 41 -9.72 2.58 -3.38
N SER A 42 -9.25 2.62 -4.62
CA SER A 42 -7.94 3.20 -4.96
C SER A 42 -7.83 4.68 -4.60
N THR A 43 -8.93 5.43 -4.68
CA THR A 43 -8.97 6.83 -4.27
C THR A 43 -8.79 6.96 -2.76
N LEU A 44 -9.48 6.15 -1.96
CA LEU A 44 -9.30 6.12 -0.51
C LEU A 44 -7.87 5.72 -0.13
N LEU A 45 -7.33 4.66 -0.74
CA LEU A 45 -5.93 4.26 -0.49
C LEU A 45 -4.92 5.37 -0.79
N ARG A 46 -5.07 6.07 -1.92
CA ARG A 46 -4.21 7.21 -2.27
C ARG A 46 -4.38 8.37 -1.31
N THR A 47 -5.58 8.61 -0.82
CA THR A 47 -5.86 9.65 0.18
C THR A 47 -5.14 9.31 1.49
N VAL A 48 -5.25 8.07 1.97
CA VAL A 48 -4.56 7.62 3.19
C VAL A 48 -3.04 7.65 3.03
N ALA A 49 -2.53 7.32 1.83
CA ALA A 49 -1.10 7.43 1.52
C ALA A 49 -0.58 8.88 1.44
N GLY A 50 -1.44 9.89 1.57
CA GLY A 50 -1.06 11.29 1.40
C GLY A 50 -0.76 11.69 -0.05
N LEU A 51 -1.12 10.84 -1.03
CA LEU A 51 -0.95 11.08 -2.47
C LEU A 51 -2.12 11.90 -3.06
N LEU A 52 -3.22 11.97 -2.36
CA LEU A 52 -4.40 12.74 -2.71
C LEU A 52 -4.91 13.48 -1.47
N ARG A 53 -5.11 14.78 -1.59
CA ARG A 53 -5.67 15.59 -0.50
C ARG A 53 -7.17 15.34 -0.39
N PRO A 54 -7.70 15.02 0.80
CA PRO A 54 -9.14 14.95 1.00
C PRO A 54 -9.77 16.35 0.95
N GLU A 55 -11.01 16.43 0.48
CA GLU A 55 -11.84 17.64 0.52
C GLU A 55 -12.35 17.90 1.94
N GLN A 56 -12.67 16.81 2.65
CA GLN A 56 -13.17 16.83 4.01
C GLN A 56 -12.46 15.80 4.87
N GLY A 57 -12.40 16.08 6.15
CA GLY A 57 -11.81 15.20 7.12
C GLY A 57 -10.28 15.29 7.17
N ARG A 58 -9.68 14.37 7.89
CA ARG A 58 -8.23 14.32 8.10
C ARG A 58 -7.73 12.91 8.37
N ILE A 59 -6.44 12.72 8.12
CA ILE A 59 -5.71 11.50 8.42
C ILE A 59 -4.63 11.84 9.44
N LYS A 60 -4.52 11.01 10.47
CA LYS A 60 -3.50 11.13 11.49
C LYS A 60 -2.77 9.80 11.66
N ILE A 61 -1.47 9.87 11.77
CA ILE A 61 -0.62 8.78 12.22
C ILE A 61 0.01 9.25 13.52
N ALA A 62 -0.21 8.51 14.60
CA ALA A 62 0.26 8.89 15.92
C ALA A 62 0.97 7.72 16.61
N GLY A 63 2.04 8.02 17.34
CA GLY A 63 2.83 7.04 18.09
C GLY A 63 3.88 7.74 18.96
N LYS A 64 4.62 6.99 19.76
CA LYS A 64 5.58 7.57 20.72
C LYS A 64 6.73 8.35 20.06
N GLU A 65 7.07 8.01 18.82
CA GLU A 65 8.21 8.58 18.08
C GLU A 65 7.79 9.30 16.80
N ILE A 66 6.50 9.66 16.69
CA ILE A 66 5.93 10.27 15.49
C ILE A 66 5.65 11.74 15.76
N ASP A 67 6.24 12.60 14.95
CA ASP A 67 5.98 14.04 14.97
C ASP A 67 4.51 14.32 14.61
N ALA A 68 3.88 15.23 15.36
CA ALA A 68 2.48 15.61 15.16
C ALA A 68 2.21 16.22 13.78
N ASP A 69 3.24 16.82 13.17
CA ASP A 69 3.17 17.46 11.85
C ASP A 69 3.62 16.56 10.69
N MET A 70 3.93 15.30 10.96
CA MET A 70 4.39 14.35 9.97
C MET A 70 3.33 14.10 8.88
N ARG A 71 3.78 14.08 7.63
CA ARG A 71 2.91 13.75 6.49
C ARG A 71 2.67 12.24 6.42
N PRO A 72 1.42 11.78 6.20
CA PRO A 72 1.13 10.36 6.04
C PRO A 72 2.03 9.63 5.04
N SER A 73 2.45 10.31 3.96
CA SER A 73 3.36 9.75 2.94
C SER A 73 4.73 9.35 3.47
N GLU A 74 5.19 9.92 4.58
CA GLU A 74 6.48 9.59 5.18
C GLU A 74 6.45 8.26 5.94
N ALA A 75 5.29 7.86 6.45
CA ALA A 75 5.10 6.60 7.17
C ALA A 75 4.55 5.47 6.29
N CYS A 76 4.19 5.75 5.03
CA CYS A 76 3.47 4.81 4.19
C CYS A 76 4.33 4.28 3.03
N HIS A 77 4.23 2.98 2.76
CA HIS A 77 4.43 2.45 1.41
C HIS A 77 3.12 2.44 0.65
N TYR A 78 3.15 2.83 -0.62
CA TYR A 78 2.04 2.64 -1.55
C TYR A 78 2.46 1.69 -2.68
N LEU A 79 1.78 0.55 -2.79
CA LEU A 79 1.90 -0.41 -3.87
C LEU A 79 0.61 -0.37 -4.70
N GLY A 80 0.63 0.40 -5.79
CA GLY A 80 -0.51 0.55 -6.70
C GLY A 80 -0.46 -0.41 -7.89
N HIS A 81 -1.35 -0.23 -8.85
CA HIS A 81 -1.36 -1.00 -10.10
C HIS A 81 -0.07 -0.84 -10.91
N ARG A 82 0.50 0.35 -10.94
CA ARG A 82 1.79 0.60 -11.58
C ARG A 82 2.92 0.30 -10.60
N ASN A 83 3.91 -0.45 -11.05
CA ASN A 83 5.03 -0.87 -10.21
C ASN A 83 5.96 0.28 -9.79
N ALA A 84 5.83 1.47 -10.42
CA ALA A 84 6.65 2.65 -10.16
C ALA A 84 8.15 2.38 -10.33
N MET A 85 8.51 1.65 -11.37
CA MET A 85 9.87 1.32 -11.77
C MET A 85 10.15 1.87 -13.17
N LYS A 86 11.37 2.29 -13.43
CA LYS A 86 11.82 2.72 -14.76
C LYS A 86 12.24 1.50 -15.57
N THR A 87 11.69 1.35 -16.77
CA THR A 87 11.87 0.18 -17.64
C THR A 87 13.30 0.02 -18.14
N GLU A 88 14.01 1.15 -18.33
CA GLU A 88 15.36 1.21 -18.86
C GLU A 88 16.43 0.91 -17.82
N LEU A 89 16.14 1.12 -16.55
CA LEU A 89 17.06 0.84 -15.45
C LEU A 89 16.98 -0.63 -15.05
N THR A 90 18.11 -1.16 -14.58
CA THR A 90 18.14 -2.49 -13.96
C THR A 90 17.27 -2.53 -12.71
N VAL A 91 16.89 -3.74 -12.32
CA VAL A 91 16.13 -3.94 -11.06
C VAL A 91 16.92 -3.39 -9.87
N SER A 92 18.22 -3.69 -9.80
CA SER A 92 19.09 -3.22 -8.71
C SER A 92 19.15 -1.69 -8.64
N GLU A 93 19.26 -1.01 -9.78
CA GLU A 93 19.24 0.46 -9.84
C GLU A 93 17.90 1.04 -9.41
N ASN A 94 16.79 0.46 -9.84
CA ASN A 94 15.46 0.86 -9.41
C ASN A 94 15.29 0.70 -7.89
N LEU A 95 15.67 -0.46 -7.32
CA LEU A 95 15.55 -0.70 -5.88
C LEU A 95 16.48 0.22 -5.07
N ARG A 96 17.70 0.47 -5.55
CA ARG A 96 18.64 1.42 -4.91
C ARG A 96 18.04 2.83 -4.89
N PHE A 97 17.53 3.31 -6.03
CA PHE A 97 16.84 4.60 -6.09
C PHE A 97 15.73 4.70 -5.05
N TRP A 98 14.87 3.67 -4.95
CA TRP A 98 13.76 3.69 -3.99
C TRP A 98 14.25 3.60 -2.54
N LYS A 99 15.30 2.83 -2.26
CA LYS A 99 15.90 2.74 -0.93
C LYS A 99 16.46 4.09 -0.48
N ASP A 100 17.23 4.74 -1.35
CA ASP A 100 17.86 6.04 -1.05
C ASP A 100 16.82 7.17 -0.96
N PHE A 101 15.80 7.15 -1.83
CA PHE A 101 14.72 8.14 -1.85
C PHE A 101 13.80 8.04 -0.63
N LEU A 102 13.43 6.83 -0.24
CA LEU A 102 12.54 6.63 0.89
C LEU A 102 13.27 6.79 2.23
N GLY A 103 14.47 6.23 2.36
CA GLY A 103 15.15 6.04 3.65
C GLY A 103 14.32 5.16 4.58
N ASP A 104 14.82 4.90 5.76
CA ASP A 104 14.07 4.15 6.78
C ASP A 104 13.26 5.10 7.67
N PHE A 105 12.05 4.68 7.99
CA PHE A 105 11.25 5.34 9.00
C PHE A 105 11.75 4.98 10.40
N SER A 106 11.59 5.89 11.36
CA SER A 106 11.93 5.66 12.78
C SER A 106 11.35 4.35 13.31
N GLY A 107 12.14 3.64 14.10
CA GLY A 107 11.73 2.39 14.74
C GLY A 107 11.94 1.12 13.91
N GLY A 108 12.56 1.18 12.72
CA GLY A 108 12.88 0.00 11.92
C GLY A 108 13.94 0.24 10.86
N ALA A 109 14.37 -0.83 10.22
CA ALA A 109 15.33 -0.80 9.12
C ALA A 109 14.87 -1.68 7.96
N GLY A 110 15.06 -1.19 6.74
CA GLY A 110 14.85 -1.95 5.51
C GLY A 110 15.98 -2.94 5.25
N MET A 111 15.68 -3.97 4.49
CA MET A 111 16.61 -5.04 4.13
C MET A 111 17.65 -4.56 3.09
N ALA A 112 18.71 -5.35 2.92
CA ALA A 112 19.59 -5.23 1.76
C ALA A 112 18.81 -5.57 0.46
N ILE A 113 19.24 -4.98 -0.66
CA ILE A 113 18.57 -5.19 -1.97
C ILE A 113 18.62 -6.66 -2.37
N ASP A 114 19.77 -7.31 -2.19
CA ASP A 114 19.95 -8.71 -2.55
C ASP A 114 19.09 -9.64 -1.70
N GLU A 115 18.98 -9.38 -0.40
CA GLU A 115 18.10 -10.11 0.51
C GLU A 115 16.62 -9.95 0.10
N ALA A 116 16.20 -8.72 -0.21
CA ALA A 116 14.83 -8.47 -0.68
C ALA A 116 14.54 -9.18 -2.02
N ALA A 117 15.53 -9.23 -2.93
CA ALA A 117 15.43 -9.95 -4.20
C ALA A 117 15.35 -11.47 -4.01
N GLU A 118 16.07 -12.03 -3.03
CA GLU A 118 15.95 -13.44 -2.65
C GLU A 118 14.56 -13.78 -2.15
N ILE A 119 14.02 -12.97 -1.23
CA ILE A 119 12.69 -13.19 -0.65
C ILE A 119 11.61 -13.22 -1.72
N VAL A 120 11.70 -12.35 -2.74
CA VAL A 120 10.74 -12.37 -3.85
C VAL A 120 11.10 -13.39 -4.95
N GLY A 121 12.12 -14.21 -4.73
CA GLY A 121 12.54 -15.31 -5.61
C GLY A 121 13.16 -14.85 -6.93
N LEU A 122 13.88 -13.73 -6.95
CA LEU A 122 14.39 -13.12 -8.17
C LEU A 122 15.87 -12.63 -8.06
N ALA A 123 16.65 -13.17 -7.12
CA ALA A 123 18.04 -12.77 -6.86
C ALA A 123 18.94 -12.79 -8.11
N GLY A 124 18.81 -13.83 -8.94
CA GLY A 124 19.69 -14.06 -10.10
C GLY A 124 19.49 -13.08 -11.27
N ILE A 125 18.46 -12.21 -11.25
CA ILE A 125 18.10 -11.35 -12.38
C ILE A 125 18.04 -9.85 -12.04
N THR A 126 18.60 -9.44 -10.92
CA THR A 126 18.62 -8.03 -10.48
C THR A 126 19.43 -7.12 -11.41
N HIS A 127 20.33 -7.68 -12.19
CA HIS A 127 21.16 -6.99 -13.18
C HIS A 127 20.44 -6.70 -14.51
N LEU A 128 19.28 -7.32 -14.74
CA LEU A 128 18.51 -7.12 -15.97
C LEU A 128 17.72 -5.80 -15.92
N PRO A 129 17.53 -5.12 -17.08
CA PRO A 129 16.60 -4.00 -17.20
C PRO A 129 15.18 -4.44 -16.80
N PHE A 130 14.50 -3.60 -16.03
CA PHE A 130 13.16 -3.92 -15.50
C PHE A 130 12.15 -4.22 -16.61
N GLY A 131 12.28 -3.55 -17.76
CA GLY A 131 11.41 -3.77 -18.92
C GLY A 131 11.52 -5.15 -19.56
N TYR A 132 12.58 -5.92 -19.29
CA TYR A 132 12.79 -7.28 -19.85
C TYR A 132 12.10 -8.37 -19.03
N LEU A 133 11.57 -8.02 -17.88
CA LEU A 133 10.92 -8.95 -16.97
C LEU A 133 9.47 -9.21 -17.39
N SER A 134 8.99 -10.43 -17.14
CA SER A 134 7.57 -10.75 -17.25
C SER A 134 6.74 -9.93 -16.27
N ALA A 135 5.44 -9.76 -16.53
CA ALA A 135 4.54 -9.01 -15.65
C ALA A 135 4.55 -9.53 -14.20
N GLY A 136 4.60 -10.85 -14.01
CA GLY A 136 4.70 -11.46 -12.69
C GLY A 136 6.03 -11.18 -11.99
N GLN A 137 7.16 -11.22 -12.72
CA GLN A 137 8.46 -10.83 -12.19
C GLN A 137 8.49 -9.34 -11.81
N GLN A 138 7.98 -8.48 -12.69
CA GLN A 138 7.87 -7.03 -12.42
C GLN A 138 7.04 -6.78 -11.14
N ARG A 139 5.94 -7.52 -10.96
CA ARG A 139 5.09 -7.39 -9.76
C ARG A 139 5.82 -7.84 -8.50
N ARG A 140 6.55 -8.94 -8.55
CA ARG A 140 7.36 -9.42 -7.42
C ARG A 140 8.47 -8.42 -7.04
N PHE A 141 9.16 -7.80 -7.99
CA PHE A 141 10.12 -6.73 -7.67
C PHE A 141 9.46 -5.47 -7.11
N ALA A 142 8.25 -5.14 -7.54
CA ALA A 142 7.50 -4.05 -6.90
C ALA A 142 7.20 -4.34 -5.42
N MET A 143 7.06 -5.61 -5.05
CA MET A 143 6.95 -6.03 -3.65
C MET A 143 8.27 -5.92 -2.90
N ALA A 144 9.42 -6.19 -3.54
CA ALA A 144 10.72 -5.99 -2.93
C ALA A 144 10.92 -4.54 -2.45
N LYS A 145 10.28 -3.56 -3.11
CA LYS A 145 10.27 -2.15 -2.66
C LYS A 145 9.72 -1.98 -1.24
N LEU A 146 8.77 -2.81 -0.81
CA LEU A 146 8.21 -2.77 0.55
C LEU A 146 9.23 -3.22 1.62
N LEU A 147 10.26 -3.97 1.21
CA LEU A 147 11.22 -4.60 2.10
C LEU A 147 12.51 -3.78 2.26
N ILE A 148 12.93 -3.05 1.22
CA ILE A 148 14.22 -2.33 1.18
C ILE A 148 14.25 -1.05 2.00
N ALA A 149 13.09 -0.52 2.39
CA ALA A 149 12.97 0.63 3.27
C ALA A 149 11.84 0.36 4.28
N TRP A 150 12.10 0.58 5.56
CA TRP A 150 11.09 0.37 6.58
C TRP A 150 10.03 1.47 6.54
N ARG A 151 8.77 1.07 6.46
CA ARG A 151 7.59 1.93 6.62
C ARG A 151 6.55 1.18 7.44
N PRO A 152 6.03 1.79 8.50
CA PRO A 152 5.06 1.12 9.39
C PRO A 152 3.71 0.87 8.73
N VAL A 153 3.32 1.63 7.72
CA VAL A 153 2.02 1.48 7.05
C VAL A 153 2.19 1.01 5.61
N TRP A 154 1.62 -0.13 5.28
CA TRP A 154 1.55 -0.62 3.90
C TRP A 154 0.17 -0.38 3.31
N ILE A 155 0.11 0.31 2.18
CA ILE A 155 -1.10 0.61 1.43
C ILE A 155 -1.02 -0.12 0.10
N LEU A 156 -1.91 -1.08 -0.11
CA LEU A 156 -1.84 -2.11 -1.14
C LEU A 156 -3.07 -2.05 -2.05
N ASP A 157 -2.88 -1.64 -3.30
CA ASP A 157 -3.96 -1.51 -4.29
C ASP A 157 -3.84 -2.64 -5.32
N GLU A 158 -4.70 -3.67 -5.20
CA GLU A 158 -4.68 -4.92 -5.97
C GLU A 158 -3.28 -5.57 -6.00
N PRO A 159 -2.69 -5.87 -4.84
CA PRO A 159 -1.29 -6.27 -4.76
C PRO A 159 -0.97 -7.58 -5.47
N THR A 160 -1.94 -8.49 -5.52
CA THR A 160 -1.77 -9.85 -6.05
C THR A 160 -2.17 -9.99 -7.51
N ALA A 161 -2.57 -8.89 -8.16
CA ALA A 161 -2.86 -8.90 -9.59
C ALA A 161 -1.64 -9.39 -10.41
N ALA A 162 -1.87 -10.32 -11.32
CA ALA A 162 -0.86 -10.97 -12.18
C ALA A 162 0.14 -11.90 -11.46
N LEU A 163 -0.09 -12.28 -10.21
CA LEU A 163 0.70 -13.28 -9.51
C LEU A 163 0.18 -14.70 -9.78
N ASP A 164 1.11 -15.63 -9.81
CA ASP A 164 0.79 -17.04 -9.66
C ASP A 164 0.52 -17.41 -8.19
N LYS A 165 -0.01 -18.61 -7.97
CA LYS A 165 -0.40 -19.07 -6.63
C LYS A 165 0.77 -19.12 -5.63
N ALA A 166 1.99 -19.39 -6.11
CA ALA A 166 3.18 -19.45 -5.25
C ALA A 166 3.58 -18.04 -4.80
N ALA A 167 3.59 -17.08 -5.73
CA ALA A 167 3.89 -15.67 -5.44
C ALA A 167 2.81 -15.01 -4.56
N ASP A 168 1.54 -15.41 -4.71
CA ASP A 168 0.45 -14.96 -3.84
C ASP A 168 0.64 -15.45 -2.39
N GLY A 169 1.02 -16.72 -2.22
CA GLY A 169 1.37 -17.27 -0.90
C GLY A 169 2.55 -16.52 -0.25
N MET A 170 3.63 -16.31 -1.01
CA MET A 170 4.78 -15.52 -0.55
C MET A 170 4.34 -14.11 -0.12
N PHE A 171 3.52 -13.43 -0.90
CA PHE A 171 3.05 -12.09 -0.56
C PHE A 171 2.20 -12.08 0.72
N THR A 172 1.32 -13.07 0.87
CA THR A 172 0.54 -13.27 2.10
C THR A 172 1.45 -13.39 3.33
N ASP A 173 2.54 -14.14 3.22
CA ASP A 173 3.51 -14.30 4.32
C ASP A 173 4.26 -12.99 4.62
N LEU A 174 4.60 -12.19 3.61
CA LEU A 174 5.18 -10.85 3.78
C LEU A 174 4.24 -9.93 4.55
N VAL A 175 2.96 -9.89 4.18
CA VAL A 175 1.93 -9.10 4.88
C VAL A 175 1.77 -9.55 6.32
N LYS A 176 1.66 -10.85 6.58
CA LYS A 176 1.57 -11.41 7.94
C LYS A 176 2.80 -11.07 8.78
N ASN A 177 3.99 -11.13 8.19
CA ASN A 177 5.22 -10.79 8.88
C ASN A 177 5.29 -9.29 9.23
N HIS A 178 4.84 -8.42 8.31
CA HIS A 178 4.75 -6.99 8.56
C HIS A 178 3.81 -6.67 9.74
N LEU A 179 2.61 -7.27 9.76
CA LEU A 179 1.65 -7.12 10.86
C LEU A 179 2.23 -7.63 12.20
N ARG A 180 2.90 -8.80 12.20
CA ARG A 180 3.55 -9.33 13.42
C ARG A 180 4.64 -8.43 13.98
N LYS A 181 5.29 -7.62 13.15
CA LYS A 181 6.27 -6.60 13.56
C LYS A 181 5.63 -5.28 14.02
N GLY A 182 4.30 -5.24 14.18
CA GLY A 182 3.57 -4.04 14.57
C GLY A 182 3.25 -3.10 13.40
N GLY A 183 3.42 -3.55 12.16
CA GLY A 183 2.99 -2.77 10.99
C GLY A 183 1.47 -2.72 10.86
N ILE A 184 0.98 -1.77 10.07
CA ILE A 184 -0.45 -1.61 9.70
C ILE A 184 -0.59 -1.84 8.22
N VAL A 185 -1.69 -2.50 7.80
CA VAL A 185 -1.97 -2.78 6.38
C VAL A 185 -3.35 -2.28 6.00
N LEU A 186 -3.43 -1.50 4.91
CA LEU A 186 -4.67 -1.21 4.19
C LEU A 186 -4.59 -1.82 2.81
N ALA A 187 -5.56 -2.64 2.45
CA ALA A 187 -5.56 -3.30 1.15
C ALA A 187 -6.91 -3.18 0.44
N ALA A 188 -6.89 -2.87 -0.86
CA ALA A 188 -8.01 -3.14 -1.75
C ALA A 188 -7.67 -4.38 -2.56
N THR A 189 -8.47 -5.43 -2.44
CA THR A 189 -8.24 -6.67 -3.16
C THR A 189 -9.53 -7.45 -3.32
N HIS A 190 -9.63 -8.20 -4.42
CA HIS A 190 -10.69 -9.17 -4.68
C HIS A 190 -10.34 -10.58 -4.18
N GLN A 191 -9.08 -10.80 -3.78
CA GLN A 191 -8.61 -12.08 -3.25
C GLN A 191 -8.37 -11.97 -1.74
N PRO A 192 -8.73 -12.99 -0.96
CA PRO A 192 -8.47 -12.99 0.47
C PRO A 192 -6.95 -12.97 0.73
N LEU A 193 -6.47 -12.02 1.52
CA LEU A 193 -5.06 -11.95 1.92
C LEU A 193 -4.70 -12.97 3.02
N GLY A 194 -5.59 -13.91 3.33
CA GLY A 194 -5.37 -14.92 4.37
C GLY A 194 -5.17 -14.31 5.77
N LEU A 195 -5.77 -13.14 6.03
CA LEU A 195 -5.71 -12.44 7.30
C LEU A 195 -6.94 -12.81 8.14
N GLU A 196 -6.72 -13.53 9.25
CA GLU A 196 -7.81 -14.03 10.11
C GLU A 196 -8.57 -12.92 10.87
N LYS A 197 -7.97 -11.74 11.02
CA LYS A 197 -8.49 -10.63 11.85
C LYS A 197 -8.40 -9.28 11.15
N ALA A 198 -8.71 -9.23 9.86
CA ALA A 198 -8.80 -7.95 9.18
C ALA A 198 -10.16 -7.29 9.43
N GLN A 199 -10.16 -5.99 9.70
CA GLN A 199 -11.37 -5.18 9.60
C GLN A 199 -11.79 -5.10 8.13
N GLU A 200 -13.06 -4.96 7.86
CA GLU A 200 -13.58 -4.81 6.49
C GLU A 200 -14.33 -3.49 6.36
N LEU A 201 -14.07 -2.75 5.30
CA LEU A 201 -14.79 -1.55 4.92
C LEU A 201 -15.35 -1.71 3.51
N GLN A 202 -16.67 -1.80 3.41
CA GLN A 202 -17.36 -1.87 2.14
C GLN A 202 -17.53 -0.48 1.52
N MET A 203 -16.92 -0.28 0.34
CA MET A 203 -17.08 0.94 -0.45
C MET A 203 -18.27 0.82 -1.39
N THR A 204 -19.29 1.64 -1.18
CA THR A 204 -20.54 1.59 -1.96
C THR A 204 -20.45 2.37 -3.29
N GLY A 205 -19.45 3.23 -3.45
CA GLY A 205 -19.28 4.07 -4.64
C GLY A 205 -20.10 5.37 -4.58
N PHE A 206 -20.22 6.04 -5.72
CA PHE A 206 -20.97 7.29 -5.83
C PHE A 206 -22.34 7.20 -5.16
N ALA A 207 -22.50 7.90 -4.06
CA ALA A 207 -23.79 8.22 -3.50
C ALA A 207 -24.33 9.49 -4.19
N GLY A 208 -24.40 9.45 -5.51
CA GLY A 208 -24.83 10.60 -6.27
C GLY A 208 -25.68 10.17 -7.44
N VAL A 209 -26.90 10.66 -7.47
CA VAL A 209 -27.94 10.75 -8.49
C VAL A 209 -29.28 10.06 -8.14
N GLU A 210 -29.39 9.19 -7.16
CA GLU A 210 -30.72 8.66 -6.79
C GLU A 210 -31.47 9.45 -5.71
N ALA A 211 -30.94 10.60 -5.26
CA ALA A 211 -31.60 11.44 -4.24
C ALA A 211 -32.45 12.58 -4.83
N TRP A 212 -32.71 12.60 -6.13
CA TRP A 212 -33.56 13.60 -6.79
C TRP A 212 -34.58 12.94 -7.72
N ALA A 213 -35.37 12.02 -7.21
CA ALA A 213 -36.62 11.58 -7.84
C ALA A 213 -37.78 11.70 -6.87
#